data_cd82b11c7437a79011e5662ce7463f40
#
_entry.id   cd82b11c7437a79011e5662ce7463f40
#
_cell.length_a   1.000
_cell.length_b   1.000
_cell.length_c   1.000
_cell.angle_alpha   90.00
_cell.angle_beta   90.00
_cell.angle_gamma   90.00
#
_symmetry.space_group_name_H-M   'P 1'
#
loop_
_entity.id
_entity.type
_entity.pdbx_description
1 polymer ?
#
loop_
_entity_poly.entity_id
_entity_poly.type
_entity_poly.pdbx_seq_one_letter_code
_entity_poly.pdbx_strand_id
1 'polypeptide(L)'
;MSKKYDAILLLGAALGKDDKPTAELRARVKKAAEVYHRLGGQVPVMPCGGVTRGHQRSEAAVMTELLVAEGVPAEDIRIEGKSRTTVENFRNALALLGDKAQVLVVTSDYHVRRAVKTAKRVGLRARGEAAPLPHDALWICNRMLERRWMTELRRGWLDHPGARPKEGKKMMDERYGKYMKRREELLAQMESE
;
A
#
# COMPACT_ATOMS: atom_id res chain seq x y z
N MET A 1 25.74 13.91 -6.62
CA MET A 1 24.44 14.15 -7.27
C MET A 1 23.36 14.28 -6.19
N SER A 2 22.49 15.28 -6.25
CA SER A 2 21.40 15.42 -5.28
C SER A 2 20.42 14.26 -5.39
N LYS A 3 20.07 13.62 -4.27
CA LYS A 3 19.07 12.55 -4.22
C LYS A 3 17.74 13.07 -4.75
N LYS A 4 17.19 12.43 -5.78
CA LYS A 4 15.91 12.80 -6.39
C LYS A 4 14.71 12.47 -5.47
N TYR A 5 14.87 11.51 -4.57
CA TYR A 5 13.87 11.08 -3.59
C TYR A 5 14.49 10.91 -2.22
N ASP A 6 13.70 11.20 -1.18
CA ASP A 6 14.09 11.01 0.22
C ASP A 6 13.84 9.56 0.68
N ALA A 7 12.84 8.89 0.10
CA ALA A 7 12.54 7.48 0.34
C ALA A 7 11.74 6.83 -0.80
N ILE A 8 11.86 5.51 -0.91
CA ILE A 8 10.96 4.62 -1.64
C ILE A 8 9.95 4.09 -0.62
N LEU A 9 8.69 4.53 -0.69
CA LEU A 9 7.62 4.04 0.19
C LEU A 9 6.99 2.78 -0.41
N LEU A 10 7.24 1.63 0.19
CA LEU A 10 6.66 0.35 -0.19
C LEU A 10 5.40 0.11 0.62
N LEU A 11 4.22 0.16 -0.01
CA LEU A 11 2.95 -0.08 0.68
C LEU A 11 2.68 -1.57 0.86
N GLY A 12 2.27 -1.95 2.06
CA GLY A 12 1.88 -3.31 2.40
C GLY A 12 0.61 -3.78 1.68
N ALA A 13 0.43 -5.08 1.67
CA ALA A 13 -0.77 -5.79 1.24
C ALA A 13 -1.07 -6.88 2.27
N ALA A 14 -2.31 -7.36 2.29
CA ALA A 14 -2.73 -8.39 3.23
C ALA A 14 -1.77 -9.59 3.21
N LEU A 15 -1.43 -10.07 4.39
CA LEU A 15 -0.72 -11.33 4.56
C LEU A 15 -1.69 -12.50 4.33
N GLY A 16 -1.16 -13.64 3.99
CA GLY A 16 -1.88 -14.90 3.95
C GLY A 16 -1.82 -15.62 5.29
N LYS A 17 -2.26 -16.87 5.31
CA LYS A 17 -2.23 -17.73 6.49
C LYS A 17 -0.81 -17.81 7.10
N ASP A 18 -0.74 -17.87 8.43
CA ASP A 18 0.51 -17.95 9.20
C ASP A 18 1.49 -16.80 8.87
N ASP A 19 0.96 -15.60 8.62
CA ASP A 19 1.72 -14.40 8.28
C ASP A 19 2.59 -14.54 7.01
N LYS A 20 2.25 -15.50 6.13
CA LYS A 20 2.99 -15.72 4.89
C LYS A 20 2.74 -14.58 3.90
N PRO A 21 3.76 -14.15 3.15
CA PRO A 21 3.59 -13.13 2.13
C PRO A 21 2.77 -13.67 0.94
N THR A 22 1.72 -12.93 0.56
CA THR A 22 0.92 -13.21 -0.64
C THR A 22 1.71 -12.93 -1.92
N ALA A 23 1.26 -13.45 -3.06
CA ALA A 23 1.85 -13.16 -4.37
C ALA A 23 1.85 -11.64 -4.65
N GLU A 24 0.80 -10.94 -4.25
CA GLU A 24 0.72 -9.47 -4.37
C GLU A 24 1.81 -8.77 -3.56
N LEU A 25 2.01 -9.16 -2.29
CA LEU A 25 3.05 -8.58 -1.45
C LEU A 25 4.45 -8.82 -2.03
N ARG A 26 4.71 -10.05 -2.51
CA ARG A 26 5.99 -10.40 -3.17
C ARG A 26 6.23 -9.56 -4.42
N ALA A 27 5.21 -9.36 -5.27
CA ALA A 27 5.32 -8.53 -6.47
C ALA A 27 5.67 -7.08 -6.13
N ARG A 28 5.06 -6.51 -5.07
CA ARG A 28 5.39 -5.16 -4.59
C ARG A 28 6.83 -5.07 -4.07
N VAL A 29 7.28 -6.05 -3.28
CA VAL A 29 8.65 -6.10 -2.76
C VAL A 29 9.67 -6.18 -3.91
N LYS A 30 9.47 -7.11 -4.85
CA LYS A 30 10.33 -7.25 -6.02
C LYS A 30 10.43 -5.94 -6.79
N LYS A 31 9.28 -5.25 -6.99
CA LYS A 31 9.28 -3.94 -7.66
C LYS A 31 10.03 -2.87 -6.87
N ALA A 32 9.94 -2.86 -5.54
CA ALA A 32 10.66 -1.92 -4.71
C ALA A 32 12.18 -2.15 -4.75
N ALA A 33 12.63 -3.40 -4.71
CA ALA A 33 14.05 -3.76 -4.85
C ALA A 33 14.59 -3.38 -6.24
N GLU A 34 13.84 -3.66 -7.31
CA GLU A 34 14.15 -3.21 -8.67
C GLU A 34 14.37 -1.68 -8.74
N VAL A 35 13.46 -0.93 -8.12
CA VAL A 35 13.52 0.54 -8.06
C VAL A 35 14.74 1.00 -7.26
N TYR A 36 15.00 0.36 -6.11
CA TYR A 36 16.17 0.65 -5.28
C TYR A 36 17.47 0.48 -6.07
N HIS A 37 17.66 -0.67 -6.72
CA HIS A 37 18.84 -0.94 -7.53
C HIS A 37 18.97 0.01 -8.74
N ARG A 38 17.85 0.31 -9.42
CA ARG A 38 17.80 1.28 -10.54
C ARG A 38 18.21 2.69 -10.10
N LEU A 39 17.94 3.06 -8.84
CA LEU A 39 18.36 4.34 -8.25
C LEU A 39 19.79 4.30 -7.66
N GLY A 40 20.56 3.24 -7.93
CA GLY A 40 21.94 3.09 -7.50
C GLY A 40 22.12 2.86 -6.00
N GLY A 41 21.11 2.35 -5.29
CA GLY A 41 21.19 2.05 -3.86
C GLY A 41 21.27 3.29 -2.95
N GLN A 42 20.94 4.48 -3.46
CA GLN A 42 21.14 5.73 -2.69
C GLN A 42 19.90 6.23 -1.97
N VAL A 43 18.74 5.63 -2.24
CA VAL A 43 17.44 6.04 -1.71
C VAL A 43 16.90 4.94 -0.78
N PRO A 44 16.73 5.19 0.53
CA PRO A 44 16.29 4.15 1.45
C PRO A 44 14.88 3.66 1.11
N VAL A 45 14.63 2.37 1.36
CA VAL A 45 13.30 1.76 1.22
C VAL A 45 12.57 1.82 2.56
N MET A 46 11.34 2.30 2.56
CA MET A 46 10.49 2.34 3.75
C MET A 46 9.27 1.44 3.53
N PRO A 47 9.29 0.19 3.99
CA PRO A 47 8.11 -0.65 4.04
C PRO A 47 7.12 -0.07 5.05
N CYS A 48 5.85 0.12 4.61
CA CYS A 48 4.78 0.71 5.40
C CYS A 48 3.62 -0.28 5.54
N GLY A 49 3.25 -0.61 6.77
CA GLY A 49 2.13 -1.50 7.08
C GLY A 49 2.27 -2.16 8.44
N GLY A 50 1.27 -1.96 9.30
CA GLY A 50 1.21 -2.52 10.66
C GLY A 50 0.67 -3.94 10.70
N VAL A 51 0.38 -4.38 11.92
CA VAL A 51 -0.31 -5.66 12.17
C VAL A 51 -1.78 -5.50 11.84
N THR A 52 -2.29 -6.32 10.94
CA THR A 52 -3.68 -6.32 10.52
C THR A 52 -4.37 -7.64 10.88
N ARG A 53 -5.68 -7.56 11.18
CA ARG A 53 -6.64 -8.64 11.46
C ARG A 53 -6.06 -10.05 11.62
N GLY A 54 -5.88 -10.50 12.85
CA GLY A 54 -5.55 -11.90 13.16
C GLY A 54 -4.10 -12.31 12.88
N HIS A 55 -3.31 -11.40 12.33
CA HIS A 55 -1.88 -11.58 12.12
C HIS A 55 -1.09 -11.20 13.37
N GLN A 56 0.05 -11.85 13.57
CA GLN A 56 0.97 -11.54 14.68
C GLN A 56 2.11 -10.64 14.23
N ARG A 57 2.41 -10.63 12.93
CA ARG A 57 3.48 -9.85 12.32
C ARG A 57 2.93 -8.67 11.54
N SER A 58 3.67 -7.57 11.52
CA SER A 58 3.33 -6.44 10.65
C SER A 58 3.69 -6.75 9.19
N GLU A 59 2.90 -6.22 8.26
CA GLU A 59 3.21 -6.29 6.84
C GLU A 59 4.62 -5.73 6.56
N ALA A 60 4.99 -4.65 7.25
CA ALA A 60 6.31 -4.02 7.10
C ALA A 60 7.46 -4.95 7.55
N ALA A 61 7.29 -5.74 8.61
CA ALA A 61 8.32 -6.69 9.04
C ALA A 61 8.52 -7.80 8.00
N VAL A 62 7.43 -8.35 7.46
CA VAL A 62 7.49 -9.37 6.40
C VAL A 62 8.12 -8.80 5.12
N MET A 63 7.76 -7.57 4.74
CA MET A 63 8.37 -6.90 3.60
C MET A 63 9.87 -6.65 3.78
N THR A 64 10.31 -6.33 5.00
CA THR A 64 11.74 -6.12 5.31
C THR A 64 12.56 -7.37 5.05
N GLU A 65 12.11 -8.53 5.52
CA GLU A 65 12.81 -9.81 5.27
C GLU A 65 12.91 -10.11 3.77
N LEU A 66 11.81 -9.88 3.05
CA LEU A 66 11.80 -10.08 1.60
C LEU A 66 12.70 -9.09 0.86
N LEU A 67 12.77 -7.82 1.28
CA LEU A 67 13.67 -6.81 0.70
C LEU A 67 15.14 -7.21 0.88
N VAL A 68 15.51 -7.71 2.06
CA VAL A 68 16.86 -8.23 2.32
C VAL A 68 17.16 -9.42 1.41
N ALA A 69 16.21 -10.33 1.24
CA ALA A 69 16.34 -11.47 0.31
C ALA A 69 16.49 -11.03 -1.17
N GLU A 70 15.91 -9.88 -1.55
CA GLU A 70 16.07 -9.27 -2.88
C GLU A 70 17.32 -8.38 -2.99
N GLY A 71 18.24 -8.43 -2.01
CA GLY A 71 19.53 -7.75 -2.03
C GLY A 71 19.51 -6.27 -1.63
N VAL A 72 18.47 -5.81 -0.94
CA VAL A 72 18.46 -4.47 -0.32
C VAL A 72 19.15 -4.56 1.04
N PRO A 73 20.25 -3.82 1.31
CA PRO A 73 20.93 -3.83 2.59
C PRO A 73 20.01 -3.42 3.74
N ALA A 74 20.11 -4.10 4.88
CA ALA A 74 19.24 -3.84 6.03
C ALA A 74 19.37 -2.40 6.56
N GLU A 75 20.55 -1.81 6.48
CA GLU A 75 20.85 -0.41 6.86
C GLU A 75 20.12 0.62 5.98
N ASP A 76 19.72 0.24 4.78
CA ASP A 76 18.95 1.09 3.86
C ASP A 76 17.43 0.90 4.00
N ILE A 77 16.97 0.08 4.96
CA ILE A 77 15.56 -0.17 5.22
C ILE A 77 15.11 0.58 6.47
N ARG A 78 14.06 1.41 6.34
CA ARG A 78 13.45 2.18 7.44
C ARG A 78 12.00 1.76 7.62
N ILE A 79 11.69 1.01 8.68
CA ILE A 79 10.38 0.38 8.89
C ILE A 79 9.33 1.37 9.42
N GLU A 80 8.16 1.44 8.77
CA GLU A 80 6.93 2.02 9.32
C GLU A 80 5.92 0.86 9.57
N GLY A 81 5.86 0.34 10.79
CA GLY A 81 5.09 -0.85 11.17
C GLY A 81 3.84 -0.57 12.01
N LYS A 82 3.31 0.66 12.05
CA LYS A 82 2.19 1.03 12.95
C LYS A 82 0.88 1.30 12.22
N SER A 83 0.94 1.61 10.94
CA SER A 83 -0.22 2.01 10.14
C SER A 83 -1.18 0.86 9.87
N ARG A 84 -2.47 1.16 9.85
CA ARG A 84 -3.57 0.23 9.51
C ARG A 84 -4.31 0.63 8.24
N THR A 85 -4.03 1.81 7.70
CA THR A 85 -4.67 2.36 6.51
C THR A 85 -3.65 3.04 5.62
N THR A 86 -3.98 3.18 4.33
CA THR A 86 -3.12 3.90 3.37
C THR A 86 -2.89 5.37 3.78
N VAL A 87 -3.85 6.00 4.43
CA VAL A 87 -3.70 7.38 4.93
C VAL A 87 -2.69 7.42 6.07
N GLU A 88 -2.78 6.46 7.00
CA GLU A 88 -1.82 6.35 8.12
C GLU A 88 -0.41 6.05 7.64
N ASN A 89 -0.23 5.16 6.63
CA ASN A 89 1.08 4.91 6.02
C ASN A 89 1.77 6.24 5.64
N PHE A 90 1.05 7.13 4.95
CA PHE A 90 1.63 8.39 4.50
C PHE A 90 1.77 9.42 5.60
N ARG A 91 0.86 9.47 6.59
CA ARG A 91 1.02 10.36 7.76
C ARG A 91 2.24 9.97 8.60
N ASN A 92 2.41 8.68 8.84
CA ASN A 92 3.56 8.17 9.59
C ASN A 92 4.86 8.37 8.81
N ALA A 93 4.85 8.10 7.49
CA ALA A 93 6.00 8.37 6.64
C ALA A 93 6.36 9.88 6.62
N LEU A 94 5.38 10.77 6.54
CA LEU A 94 5.60 12.22 6.62
C LEU A 94 6.23 12.62 7.95
N ALA A 95 5.75 12.07 9.06
CA ALA A 95 6.31 12.33 10.39
C ALA A 95 7.77 11.86 10.52
N LEU A 96 8.15 10.78 9.84
CA LEU A 96 9.52 10.23 9.84
C LEU A 96 10.47 10.95 8.88
N LEU A 97 9.97 11.46 7.76
CA LEU A 97 10.77 12.05 6.68
C LEU A 97 10.81 13.59 6.73
N GLY A 98 9.84 14.20 7.38
CA GLY A 98 9.66 15.66 7.41
C GLY A 98 8.79 16.21 6.28
N ASP A 99 8.46 17.50 6.42
CA ASP A 99 7.56 18.18 5.49
C ASP A 99 8.12 18.26 4.07
N LYS A 100 7.22 18.12 3.10
CA LYS A 100 7.52 18.21 1.65
C LYS A 100 8.48 17.14 1.13
N ALA A 101 8.74 16.07 1.89
CA ALA A 101 9.60 14.98 1.46
C ALA A 101 9.18 14.46 0.08
N GLN A 102 10.18 14.19 -0.78
CA GLN A 102 9.97 13.66 -2.11
C GLN A 102 10.05 12.14 -2.06
N VAL A 103 8.93 11.46 -2.35
CA VAL A 103 8.85 10.01 -2.21
C VAL A 103 8.44 9.34 -3.51
N LEU A 104 8.96 8.13 -3.70
CA LEU A 104 8.54 7.23 -4.76
C LEU A 104 7.71 6.10 -4.14
N VAL A 105 6.41 6.09 -4.43
CA VAL A 105 5.45 5.13 -3.86
C VAL A 105 5.39 3.89 -4.72
N VAL A 106 5.72 2.74 -4.17
CA VAL A 106 5.62 1.43 -4.81
C VAL A 106 4.41 0.68 -4.25
N THR A 107 3.51 0.26 -5.13
CA THR A 107 2.32 -0.52 -4.78
C THR A 107 1.76 -1.20 -6.04
N SER A 108 0.69 -1.99 -5.92
CA SER A 108 0.05 -2.67 -7.04
C SER A 108 -0.47 -1.68 -8.09
N ASP A 109 -0.48 -2.11 -9.34
CA ASP A 109 -0.88 -1.31 -10.50
C ASP A 109 -2.28 -0.70 -10.38
N TYR A 110 -3.26 -1.44 -9.88
CA TYR A 110 -4.61 -0.94 -9.66
C TYR A 110 -4.67 0.14 -8.58
N HIS A 111 -3.73 0.14 -7.60
CA HIS A 111 -3.75 0.99 -6.43
C HIS A 111 -2.91 2.27 -6.57
N VAL A 112 -1.87 2.28 -7.41
CA VAL A 112 -0.85 3.34 -7.48
C VAL A 112 -1.47 4.75 -7.66
N ARG A 113 -2.52 4.87 -8.45
CA ARG A 113 -3.18 6.17 -8.69
C ARG A 113 -3.78 6.79 -7.42
N ARG A 114 -4.45 5.97 -6.59
CA ARG A 114 -5.02 6.42 -5.32
C ARG A 114 -3.93 6.68 -4.30
N ALA A 115 -2.95 5.79 -4.20
CA ALA A 115 -1.82 5.93 -3.29
C ALA A 115 -1.09 7.27 -3.48
N VAL A 116 -0.72 7.61 -4.73
CA VAL A 116 -0.06 8.90 -5.04
C VAL A 116 -0.94 10.10 -4.70
N LYS A 117 -2.26 10.04 -4.98
CA LYS A 117 -3.17 11.13 -4.61
C LYS A 117 -3.29 11.29 -3.11
N THR A 118 -3.35 10.18 -2.36
CA THR A 118 -3.40 10.20 -0.89
C THR A 118 -2.10 10.78 -0.32
N ALA A 119 -0.93 10.34 -0.80
CA ALA A 119 0.35 10.86 -0.38
C ALA A 119 0.47 12.38 -0.56
N LYS A 120 0.07 12.88 -1.74
CA LYS A 120 0.05 14.33 -2.03
C LYS A 120 -0.90 15.11 -1.13
N ARG A 121 -2.06 14.53 -0.81
CA ARG A 121 -3.04 15.16 0.07
C ARG A 121 -2.55 15.25 1.53
N VAL A 122 -1.73 14.29 1.95
CA VAL A 122 -1.09 14.32 3.27
C VAL A 122 0.07 15.32 3.36
N GLY A 123 0.61 15.79 2.22
CA GLY A 123 1.69 16.78 2.19
C GLY A 123 3.01 16.30 1.57
N LEU A 124 3.08 15.02 1.17
CA LEU A 124 4.27 14.48 0.49
C LEU A 124 4.31 14.88 -0.99
N ARG A 125 5.52 15.02 -1.54
CA ARG A 125 5.75 15.15 -2.98
C ARG A 125 5.94 13.75 -3.56
N ALA A 126 4.86 13.15 -4.07
CA ALA A 126 4.85 11.74 -4.46
C ALA A 126 4.79 11.52 -5.97
N ARG A 127 5.57 10.54 -6.45
CA ARG A 127 5.41 9.82 -7.71
C ARG A 127 5.13 8.35 -7.42
N GLY A 128 4.64 7.60 -8.41
CA GLY A 128 4.27 6.20 -8.23
C GLY A 128 4.98 5.28 -9.21
N GLU A 129 5.31 4.09 -8.73
CA GLU A 129 5.76 2.93 -9.49
C GLU A 129 4.79 1.78 -9.25
N ALA A 130 4.34 1.17 -10.31
CA ALA A 130 3.35 0.10 -10.27
C ALA A 130 4.04 -1.27 -10.25
N ALA A 131 3.72 -2.11 -9.26
CA ALA A 131 4.01 -3.53 -9.30
C ALA A 131 2.95 -4.22 -10.17
N PRO A 132 3.32 -4.86 -11.28
CA PRO A 132 2.37 -5.55 -12.14
C PRO A 132 1.82 -6.80 -11.44
N LEU A 133 0.54 -7.06 -11.62
CA LEU A 133 -0.14 -8.24 -11.10
C LEU A 133 -0.90 -8.98 -12.23
N PRO A 134 -1.11 -10.29 -12.09
CA PRO A 134 -2.07 -11.00 -12.95
C PRO A 134 -3.46 -10.35 -12.86
N HIS A 135 -4.13 -10.19 -14.00
CA HIS A 135 -5.47 -9.61 -14.06
C HIS A 135 -6.55 -10.66 -13.80
N ASP A 136 -6.44 -11.35 -12.66
CA ASP A 136 -7.39 -12.35 -12.19
C ASP A 136 -8.67 -11.75 -11.57
N ALA A 137 -9.52 -12.61 -11.01
CA ALA A 137 -10.77 -12.18 -10.39
C ALA A 137 -10.56 -11.24 -9.19
N LEU A 138 -9.51 -11.48 -8.39
CA LEU A 138 -9.17 -10.62 -7.25
C LEU A 138 -8.69 -9.24 -7.71
N TRP A 139 -7.84 -9.20 -8.75
CA TRP A 139 -7.41 -7.95 -9.36
C TRP A 139 -8.60 -7.14 -9.88
N ILE A 140 -9.56 -7.80 -10.58
CA ILE A 140 -10.76 -7.13 -11.09
C ILE A 140 -11.57 -6.53 -9.94
N CYS A 141 -11.80 -7.27 -8.85
CA CYS A 141 -12.50 -6.76 -7.67
C CYS A 141 -11.77 -5.55 -7.08
N ASN A 142 -10.47 -5.66 -6.85
CA ASN A 142 -9.66 -4.57 -6.31
C ASN A 142 -9.69 -3.34 -7.24
N ARG A 143 -9.59 -3.52 -8.55
CA ARG A 143 -9.65 -2.44 -9.55
C ARG A 143 -11.00 -1.72 -9.55
N MET A 144 -12.10 -2.45 -9.33
CA MET A 144 -13.43 -1.84 -9.22
C MET A 144 -13.60 -1.09 -7.90
N LEU A 145 -13.07 -1.64 -6.80
CA LEU A 145 -13.11 -1.00 -5.49
C LEU A 145 -12.23 0.25 -5.41
N GLU A 146 -11.16 0.34 -6.19
CA GLU A 146 -10.37 1.58 -6.30
C GLU A 146 -11.21 2.78 -6.77
N ARG A 147 -12.22 2.56 -7.62
CA ARG A 147 -13.18 3.61 -8.01
C ARG A 147 -14.01 4.10 -6.83
N ARG A 148 -14.44 3.17 -5.96
CA ARG A 148 -15.13 3.48 -4.70
C ARG A 148 -14.23 4.34 -3.81
N TRP A 149 -13.05 3.83 -3.46
CA TRP A 149 -12.12 4.51 -2.57
C TRP A 149 -11.61 5.83 -3.13
N MET A 150 -11.44 5.95 -4.44
CA MET A 150 -11.11 7.22 -5.08
C MET A 150 -12.23 8.26 -4.94
N THR A 151 -13.49 7.83 -4.99
CA THR A 151 -14.63 8.72 -4.74
C THR A 151 -14.69 9.15 -3.28
N GLU A 152 -14.47 8.23 -2.35
CA GLU A 152 -14.40 8.52 -0.93
C GLU A 152 -13.25 9.48 -0.60
N LEU A 153 -12.08 9.27 -1.22
CA LEU A 153 -10.94 10.19 -1.08
C LEU A 153 -11.29 11.59 -1.56
N ARG A 154 -11.90 11.73 -2.75
CA ARG A 154 -12.30 13.06 -3.28
C ARG A 154 -13.26 13.81 -2.37
N ARG A 155 -14.13 13.08 -1.65
CA ARG A 155 -15.10 13.63 -0.72
C ARG A 155 -14.55 13.83 0.71
N GLY A 156 -13.29 13.49 0.94
CA GLY A 156 -12.65 13.58 2.27
C GLY A 156 -13.06 12.49 3.25
N TRP A 157 -13.86 11.50 2.83
CA TRP A 157 -14.36 10.46 3.74
C TRP A 157 -13.29 9.47 4.18
N LEU A 158 -12.24 9.26 3.39
CA LEU A 158 -11.10 8.42 3.80
C LEU A 158 -10.23 9.10 4.86
N ASP A 159 -10.14 10.43 4.80
CA ASP A 159 -9.36 11.20 5.76
C ASP A 159 -10.11 11.35 7.10
N HIS A 160 -11.43 11.38 7.02
CA HIS A 160 -12.37 11.54 8.14
C HIS A 160 -13.49 10.50 8.05
N PRO A 161 -13.27 9.24 8.49
CA PRO A 161 -14.25 8.15 8.34
C PRO A 161 -15.63 8.46 8.94
N GLY A 162 -15.67 9.24 10.02
CA GLY A 162 -16.93 9.69 10.66
C GLY A 162 -17.73 10.74 9.86
N ALA A 163 -17.12 11.38 8.85
CA ALA A 163 -17.78 12.38 8.03
C ALA A 163 -18.62 11.80 6.88
N ARG A 164 -18.61 10.47 6.68
CA ARG A 164 -19.43 9.84 5.64
C ARG A 164 -20.91 9.83 6.04
N PRO A 165 -21.80 10.53 5.31
CA PRO A 165 -23.22 10.50 5.61
C PRO A 165 -23.82 9.10 5.33
N LYS A 166 -24.95 8.78 6.00
CA LYS A 166 -25.62 7.46 5.85
C LYS A 166 -26.00 7.17 4.39
N GLU A 167 -26.51 8.16 3.68
CA GLU A 167 -26.86 8.09 2.25
C GLU A 167 -25.64 7.79 1.38
N GLY A 168 -24.50 8.40 1.69
CA GLY A 168 -23.23 8.14 1.02
C GLY A 168 -22.74 6.70 1.22
N LYS A 169 -22.92 6.13 2.43
CA LYS A 169 -22.64 4.73 2.69
C LYS A 169 -23.55 3.82 1.88
N LYS A 170 -24.87 4.03 1.95
CA LYS A 170 -25.87 3.26 1.21
C LYS A 170 -25.57 3.25 -0.30
N MET A 171 -25.37 4.40 -0.90
CA MET A 171 -25.04 4.52 -2.32
C MET A 171 -23.76 3.73 -2.70
N MET A 172 -22.72 3.76 -1.84
CA MET A 172 -21.48 3.02 -2.10
C MET A 172 -21.69 1.51 -1.97
N ASP A 173 -22.48 1.07 -0.99
CA ASP A 173 -22.76 -0.34 -0.77
C ASP A 173 -23.64 -0.93 -1.90
N GLU A 174 -24.65 -0.20 -2.37
CA GLU A 174 -25.45 -0.56 -3.53
C GLU A 174 -24.61 -0.71 -4.81
N ARG A 175 -23.72 0.24 -5.05
CA ARG A 175 -22.91 0.26 -6.28
C ARG A 175 -21.75 -0.73 -6.29
N TYR A 176 -21.12 -0.96 -5.14
CA TYR A 176 -19.87 -1.71 -5.05
C TYR A 176 -19.93 -2.94 -4.13
N GLY A 177 -21.04 -3.18 -3.44
CA GLY A 177 -21.19 -4.25 -2.46
C GLY A 177 -20.88 -5.64 -3.01
N LYS A 178 -21.29 -5.94 -4.26
CA LYS A 178 -20.97 -7.21 -4.93
C LYS A 178 -19.45 -7.45 -5.08
N TYR A 179 -18.67 -6.39 -5.32
CA TYR A 179 -17.21 -6.51 -5.45
C TYR A 179 -16.55 -6.67 -4.08
N MET A 180 -17.09 -6.02 -3.03
CA MET A 180 -16.63 -6.21 -1.65
C MET A 180 -16.81 -7.66 -1.23
N LYS A 181 -18.05 -8.20 -1.39
CA LYS A 181 -18.36 -9.58 -1.05
C LYS A 181 -17.49 -10.56 -1.83
N ARG A 182 -17.38 -10.40 -3.15
CA ARG A 182 -16.56 -11.30 -3.99
C ARG A 182 -15.08 -11.25 -3.62
N ARG A 183 -14.56 -10.07 -3.26
CA ARG A 183 -13.19 -9.92 -2.78
C ARG A 183 -12.96 -10.68 -1.48
N GLU A 184 -13.90 -10.59 -0.53
CA GLU A 184 -13.82 -11.31 0.75
C GLU A 184 -13.82 -12.83 0.54
N GLU A 185 -14.70 -13.33 -0.35
CA GLU A 185 -14.73 -14.75 -0.72
C GLU A 185 -13.40 -15.24 -1.32
N LEU A 186 -12.83 -14.47 -2.24
CA LEU A 186 -11.55 -14.83 -2.89
C LEU A 186 -10.38 -14.80 -1.88
N LEU A 187 -10.34 -13.84 -0.98
CA LEU A 187 -9.31 -13.80 0.07
C LEU A 187 -9.45 -14.98 1.03
N ALA A 188 -10.67 -15.35 1.43
CA ALA A 188 -10.91 -16.51 2.28
C ALA A 188 -10.49 -17.84 1.60
N GLN A 189 -10.70 -17.97 0.28
CA GLN A 189 -10.21 -19.13 -0.49
C GLN A 189 -8.68 -19.23 -0.47
N MET A 190 -7.98 -18.10 -0.65
CA MET A 190 -6.51 -18.07 -0.59
C MET A 190 -5.93 -18.36 0.81
N GLU A 191 -6.71 -18.14 1.87
CA GLU A 191 -6.31 -18.48 3.24
C GLU A 191 -6.52 -19.98 3.54
N SER A 192 -7.33 -20.68 2.74
CA SER A 192 -7.62 -22.13 2.92
C SER A 192 -6.68 -23.05 2.13
N GLU A 193 -5.95 -22.51 1.15
CA GLU A 193 -4.92 -23.21 0.37
C GLU A 193 -3.54 -23.07 1.03
#